data_b645732d3afa6383df2085c41aa7dfe6
#
_entry.id   b645732d3afa6383df2085c41aa7dfe6
#
_cell.length_a   1.000
_cell.length_b   1.000
_cell.length_c   1.000
_cell.angle_alpha   90.00
_cell.angle_beta   90.00
_cell.angle_gamma   90.00
#
_symmetry.space_group_name_H-M   'P 1'
#
loop_
_entity.id
_entity.type
_entity.pdbx_description
1 polymer ?
#
loop_
_entity_poly.entity_id
_entity_poly.type
_entity_poly.pdbx_seq_one_letter_code
_entity_poly.pdbx_strand_id
1 'polypeptide(L)'
;MPVLVLFDIDGTLLLGTPRAHTEALVRAADDVYGVEAHVGHVTAIRPAGRTDQEIVRLVLRDLDRTDEQITRGLPSWMARTAELFPALDAATPPQAVAPGAGAALAGLAEAGADLALLTGNIEALARHKMARAGLGAHFAPGRGAFGSDHESRDALVPIATRRAGGTPAVVVVGDTPRDVACARAGGARCVALTTGAHDAASLAGADAVAADLAEAAGILRGWLRA
;
A
#
# COMPACT_ATOMS: atom_id res chain seq x y z
N MET A 1 -13.18 12.00 18.99
CA MET A 1 -11.74 11.98 18.63
C MET A 1 -11.67 11.83 17.12
N PRO A 2 -10.69 12.41 16.42
CA PRO A 2 -10.57 12.18 14.99
C PRO A 2 -10.33 10.69 14.71
N VAL A 3 -10.96 10.18 13.65
CA VAL A 3 -10.74 8.81 13.18
C VAL A 3 -9.62 8.84 12.17
N LEU A 4 -8.60 7.99 12.33
CA LEU A 4 -7.55 7.80 11.36
C LEU A 4 -8.02 6.81 10.29
N VAL A 5 -8.11 7.26 9.05
CA VAL A 5 -8.46 6.40 7.91
C VAL A 5 -7.20 6.13 7.07
N LEU A 6 -6.81 4.88 7.01
CA LEU A 6 -5.60 4.40 6.37
C LEU A 6 -5.95 3.76 5.02
N PHE A 7 -5.47 4.32 3.92
CA PHE A 7 -5.76 3.85 2.57
C PHE A 7 -4.59 3.06 1.98
N ASP A 8 -4.89 1.87 1.44
CA ASP A 8 -3.99 1.23 0.49
C ASP A 8 -4.01 1.96 -0.85
N ILE A 9 -3.05 1.65 -1.73
CA ILE A 9 -2.87 2.31 -3.03
C ILE A 9 -3.33 1.42 -4.17
N ASP A 10 -2.62 0.30 -4.41
CA ASP A 10 -2.78 -0.53 -5.60
C ASP A 10 -4.00 -1.43 -5.49
N GLY A 11 -5.00 -1.24 -6.32
CA GLY A 11 -6.31 -1.89 -6.25
C GLY A 11 -7.34 -1.10 -5.43
N THR A 12 -6.91 -0.06 -4.69
CA THR A 12 -7.76 0.76 -3.81
C THR A 12 -7.90 2.20 -4.33
N LEU A 13 -6.87 3.03 -4.23
CA LEU A 13 -6.86 4.40 -4.77
C LEU A 13 -6.50 4.44 -6.25
N LEU A 14 -5.67 3.51 -6.68
CA LEU A 14 -5.23 3.33 -8.06
C LEU A 14 -5.57 1.92 -8.52
N LEU A 15 -6.07 1.78 -9.76
CA LEU A 15 -6.48 0.48 -10.31
C LEU A 15 -5.27 -0.32 -10.82
N GLY A 16 -5.14 -1.56 -10.34
CA GLY A 16 -4.05 -2.47 -10.68
C GLY A 16 -2.69 -2.03 -10.12
N THR A 17 -1.62 -2.69 -10.57
CA THR A 17 -0.23 -2.35 -10.23
C THR A 17 0.55 -2.10 -11.52
N PRO A 18 1.25 -0.97 -11.67
CA PRO A 18 1.97 -0.67 -12.90
C PRO A 18 3.17 -1.62 -13.07
N ARG A 19 3.43 -2.04 -14.32
CA ARG A 19 4.60 -2.85 -14.64
C ARG A 19 5.92 -2.20 -14.20
N ALA A 20 5.99 -0.86 -14.31
CA ALA A 20 7.15 -0.07 -13.89
C ALA A 20 7.52 -0.31 -12.42
N HIS A 21 6.53 -0.51 -11.53
CA HIS A 21 6.78 -0.84 -10.13
C HIS A 21 7.55 -2.15 -10.00
N THR A 22 7.00 -3.25 -10.54
CA THR A 22 7.66 -4.56 -10.50
C THR A 22 9.04 -4.52 -11.17
N GLU A 23 9.18 -3.78 -12.27
CA GLU A 23 10.44 -3.63 -12.99
C GLU A 23 11.49 -2.89 -12.15
N ALA A 24 11.09 -1.87 -11.38
CA ALA A 24 11.99 -1.18 -10.46
C ALA A 24 12.50 -2.11 -9.35
N LEU A 25 11.61 -2.95 -8.77
CA LEU A 25 12.00 -3.91 -7.73
C LEU A 25 13.06 -4.90 -8.23
N VAL A 26 12.85 -5.50 -9.42
CA VAL A 26 13.78 -6.51 -9.95
C VAL A 26 15.09 -5.91 -10.43
N ARG A 27 15.07 -4.75 -11.11
CA ARG A 27 16.31 -4.07 -11.53
C ARG A 27 17.16 -3.64 -10.34
N ALA A 28 16.52 -3.14 -9.28
CA ALA A 28 17.25 -2.82 -8.05
C ALA A 28 17.83 -4.08 -7.38
N ALA A 29 17.15 -5.23 -7.47
CA ALA A 29 17.68 -6.50 -6.98
C ALA A 29 18.91 -6.93 -7.77
N ASP A 30 18.89 -6.82 -9.10
CA ASP A 30 20.05 -7.10 -9.96
C ASP A 30 21.23 -6.21 -9.57
N ASP A 31 21.01 -4.89 -9.49
CA ASP A 31 22.05 -3.90 -9.21
C ASP A 31 22.70 -4.10 -7.83
N VAL A 32 21.92 -4.48 -6.82
CA VAL A 32 22.40 -4.53 -5.41
C VAL A 32 22.90 -5.92 -5.02
N TYR A 33 22.24 -6.98 -5.50
CA TYR A 33 22.55 -8.34 -5.06
C TYR A 33 23.30 -9.15 -6.13
N GLY A 34 23.51 -8.61 -7.33
CA GLY A 34 24.17 -9.30 -8.42
C GLY A 34 23.44 -10.59 -8.83
N VAL A 35 22.13 -10.50 -8.98
CA VAL A 35 21.25 -11.59 -9.41
C VAL A 35 20.66 -11.28 -10.79
N GLU A 36 20.07 -12.27 -11.44
CA GLU A 36 19.29 -12.09 -12.66
C GLU A 36 17.79 -12.19 -12.33
N ALA A 37 17.26 -11.17 -11.60
CA ALA A 37 15.85 -11.11 -11.27
C ALA A 37 15.02 -10.60 -12.45
N HIS A 38 13.82 -11.13 -12.62
CA HIS A 38 12.88 -10.68 -13.64
C HIS A 38 11.43 -10.67 -13.12
N VAL A 39 10.55 -9.97 -13.83
CA VAL A 39 9.14 -9.78 -13.47
C VAL A 39 8.42 -11.12 -13.19
N GLY A 40 8.81 -12.20 -13.87
CA GLY A 40 8.26 -13.54 -13.66
C GLY A 40 8.45 -14.07 -12.23
N HIS A 41 9.60 -13.80 -11.59
CA HIS A 41 9.83 -14.19 -10.19
C HIS A 41 8.83 -13.50 -9.25
N VAL A 42 8.57 -12.21 -9.47
CA VAL A 42 7.57 -11.47 -8.68
C VAL A 42 6.15 -12.02 -8.92
N THR A 43 5.80 -12.33 -10.16
CA THR A 43 4.48 -12.89 -10.48
C THR A 43 4.26 -14.24 -9.80
N ALA A 44 5.28 -15.11 -9.78
CA ALA A 44 5.22 -16.45 -9.21
C ALA A 44 4.88 -16.45 -7.70
N ILE A 45 5.33 -15.44 -6.96
CA ILE A 45 5.07 -15.34 -5.51
C ILE A 45 3.73 -14.72 -5.13
N ARG A 46 2.88 -14.38 -6.11
CA ARG A 46 1.57 -13.74 -5.87
C ARG A 46 1.69 -12.51 -4.97
N PRO A 47 2.17 -11.37 -5.50
CA PRO A 47 2.60 -10.22 -4.69
C PRO A 47 1.46 -9.42 -4.07
N ALA A 48 0.20 -9.61 -4.49
CA ALA A 48 -0.94 -8.81 -4.03
C ALA A 48 -1.01 -8.68 -2.50
N GLY A 49 -1.03 -7.44 -2.03
CA GLY A 49 -1.10 -7.10 -0.61
C GLY A 49 0.18 -7.36 0.20
N ARG A 50 1.28 -7.81 -0.40
CA ARG A 50 2.58 -7.93 0.27
C ARG A 50 3.28 -6.57 0.34
N THR A 51 4.27 -6.45 1.23
CA THR A 51 5.20 -5.32 1.19
C THR A 51 6.29 -5.55 0.14
N ASP A 52 6.84 -4.47 -0.41
CA ASP A 52 7.94 -4.55 -1.38
C ASP A 52 9.17 -5.28 -0.78
N GLN A 53 9.43 -5.11 0.51
CA GLN A 53 10.50 -5.83 1.22
C GLN A 53 10.22 -7.34 1.29
N GLU A 54 8.98 -7.74 1.60
CA GLU A 54 8.58 -9.16 1.59
C GLU A 54 8.71 -9.75 0.18
N ILE A 55 8.29 -9.00 -0.84
CA ILE A 55 8.38 -9.41 -2.25
C ILE A 55 9.84 -9.68 -2.63
N VAL A 56 10.72 -8.70 -2.41
CA VAL A 56 12.12 -8.87 -2.82
C VAL A 56 12.82 -9.96 -2.03
N ARG A 57 12.51 -10.14 -0.72
CA ARG A 57 13.08 -11.24 0.07
C ARG A 57 12.70 -12.60 -0.50
N LEU A 58 11.43 -12.80 -0.87
CA LEU A 58 10.98 -14.06 -1.46
C LEU A 58 11.66 -14.32 -2.81
N VAL A 59 11.77 -13.30 -3.66
CA VAL A 59 12.47 -13.41 -4.95
C VAL A 59 13.96 -13.73 -4.74
N LEU A 60 14.63 -13.06 -3.82
CA LEU A 60 16.05 -13.26 -3.57
C LEU A 60 16.36 -14.63 -2.93
N ARG A 61 15.45 -15.16 -2.11
CA ARG A 61 15.55 -16.54 -1.59
C ARG A 61 15.45 -17.58 -2.72
N ASP A 62 14.54 -17.36 -3.67
CA ASP A 62 14.39 -18.21 -4.86
C ASP A 62 15.63 -18.13 -5.78
N LEU A 63 16.41 -17.06 -5.67
CA LEU A 63 17.69 -16.83 -6.34
C LEU A 63 18.92 -17.13 -5.43
N ASP A 64 18.77 -18.03 -4.45
CA ASP A 64 19.82 -18.55 -3.57
C ASP A 64 20.55 -17.48 -2.73
N ARG A 65 19.92 -16.35 -2.39
CA ARG A 65 20.48 -15.39 -1.43
C ARG A 65 20.05 -15.74 0.00
N THR A 66 21.02 -15.71 0.93
CA THR A 66 20.73 -15.96 2.35
C THR A 66 20.00 -14.77 2.98
N ASP A 67 19.22 -15.00 4.05
CA ASP A 67 18.51 -13.94 4.78
C ASP A 67 19.45 -12.85 5.31
N GLU A 68 20.66 -13.22 5.68
CA GLU A 68 21.69 -12.27 6.13
C GLU A 68 22.14 -11.35 4.98
N GLN A 69 22.40 -11.91 3.80
CA GLN A 69 22.74 -11.14 2.60
C GLN A 69 21.60 -10.20 2.22
N ILE A 70 20.36 -10.70 2.22
CA ILE A 70 19.18 -9.94 1.88
C ILE A 70 19.02 -8.77 2.86
N THR A 71 19.01 -9.05 4.16
CA THR A 71 18.82 -8.02 5.20
C THR A 71 19.88 -6.93 5.13
N ARG A 72 21.14 -7.31 4.88
CA ARG A 72 22.24 -6.34 4.73
C ARG A 72 22.06 -5.42 3.53
N GLY A 73 21.54 -5.91 2.43
CA GLY A 73 21.33 -5.14 1.18
C GLY A 73 20.02 -4.35 1.12
N LEU A 74 19.02 -4.65 1.97
CA LEU A 74 17.70 -3.99 1.90
C LEU A 74 17.74 -2.47 1.86
N PRO A 75 18.54 -1.76 2.68
CA PRO A 75 18.59 -0.29 2.61
C PRO A 75 19.05 0.22 1.24
N SER A 76 20.09 -0.39 0.67
CA SER A 76 20.62 -0.03 -0.66
C SER A 76 19.61 -0.37 -1.76
N TRP A 77 18.93 -1.51 -1.64
CA TRP A 77 17.88 -1.92 -2.58
C TRP A 77 16.69 -0.96 -2.57
N MET A 78 16.21 -0.53 -1.40
CA MET A 78 15.13 0.46 -1.29
C MET A 78 15.52 1.79 -1.92
N ALA A 79 16.73 2.28 -1.65
CA ALA A 79 17.27 3.50 -2.25
C ALA A 79 17.35 3.39 -3.79
N ARG A 80 17.87 2.26 -4.29
CA ARG A 80 18.00 2.03 -5.73
C ARG A 80 16.63 1.90 -6.41
N THR A 81 15.68 1.23 -5.78
CA THR A 81 14.29 1.13 -6.28
C THR A 81 13.67 2.52 -6.40
N ALA A 82 13.82 3.37 -5.39
CA ALA A 82 13.31 4.73 -5.37
C ALA A 82 13.94 5.61 -6.47
N GLU A 83 15.21 5.39 -6.78
CA GLU A 83 15.93 6.09 -7.85
C GLU A 83 15.45 5.67 -9.25
N LEU A 84 15.23 4.36 -9.47
CA LEU A 84 14.85 3.82 -10.78
C LEU A 84 13.38 4.09 -11.13
N PHE A 85 12.49 4.05 -10.14
CA PHE A 85 11.05 4.03 -10.37
C PHE A 85 10.53 5.25 -11.17
N PRO A 86 10.89 6.51 -10.87
CA PRO A 86 10.34 7.67 -11.58
C PRO A 86 10.55 7.63 -13.08
N ALA A 87 11.72 7.21 -13.54
CA ALA A 87 12.03 7.13 -14.97
C ALA A 87 11.26 5.99 -15.67
N LEU A 88 11.16 4.83 -15.00
CA LEU A 88 10.38 3.69 -15.50
C LEU A 88 8.89 4.02 -15.57
N ASP A 89 8.37 4.67 -14.54
CA ASP A 89 6.97 5.05 -14.46
C ASP A 89 6.62 6.12 -15.51
N ALA A 90 7.48 7.11 -15.73
CA ALA A 90 7.29 8.14 -16.76
C ALA A 90 7.24 7.56 -18.18
N ALA A 91 7.88 6.41 -18.43
CA ALA A 91 7.88 5.72 -19.71
C ALA A 91 6.58 4.93 -19.98
N THR A 92 5.64 4.89 -19.04
CA THR A 92 4.37 4.17 -19.14
C THR A 92 3.18 5.13 -18.95
N PRO A 93 1.98 4.80 -19.46
CA PRO A 93 0.77 5.56 -19.12
C PRO A 93 0.56 5.63 -17.60
N PRO A 94 0.02 6.74 -17.08
CA PRO A 94 -0.32 6.83 -15.66
C PRO A 94 -1.23 5.68 -15.23
N GLN A 95 -1.01 5.16 -14.03
CA GLN A 95 -1.95 4.23 -13.41
C GLN A 95 -3.32 4.90 -13.24
N ALA A 96 -4.38 4.21 -13.60
CA ALA A 96 -5.72 4.77 -13.54
C ALA A 96 -6.13 5.04 -12.07
N VAL A 97 -6.60 6.24 -11.81
CA VAL A 97 -7.19 6.61 -10.51
C VAL A 97 -8.54 5.91 -10.37
N ALA A 98 -8.80 5.31 -9.23
CA ALA A 98 -10.09 4.69 -8.94
C ALA A 98 -11.24 5.74 -9.03
N PRO A 99 -12.37 5.39 -9.67
CA PRO A 99 -13.49 6.33 -9.80
C PRO A 99 -13.91 6.92 -8.47
N GLY A 100 -14.03 8.24 -8.42
CA GLY A 100 -14.47 8.95 -7.21
C GLY A 100 -13.42 9.09 -6.09
N ALA A 101 -12.17 8.63 -6.27
CA ALA A 101 -11.15 8.66 -5.22
C ALA A 101 -10.94 10.07 -4.63
N GLY A 102 -10.71 11.08 -5.48
CA GLY A 102 -10.53 12.46 -5.00
C GLY A 102 -11.73 13.01 -4.23
N ALA A 103 -12.95 12.74 -4.70
CA ALA A 103 -14.17 13.17 -4.03
C ALA A 103 -14.39 12.44 -2.70
N ALA A 104 -14.08 11.15 -2.64
CA ALA A 104 -14.16 10.36 -1.41
C ALA A 104 -13.17 10.88 -0.34
N LEU A 105 -11.91 11.12 -0.74
CA LEU A 105 -10.88 11.65 0.16
C LEU A 105 -11.24 13.05 0.66
N ALA A 106 -11.65 13.96 -0.22
CA ALA A 106 -12.07 15.31 0.16
C ALA A 106 -13.25 15.28 1.14
N GLY A 107 -14.31 14.51 0.82
CA GLY A 107 -15.49 14.44 1.67
C GLY A 107 -15.24 13.76 3.03
N LEU A 108 -14.26 12.86 3.14
CA LEU A 108 -13.85 12.29 4.43
C LEU A 108 -13.04 13.29 5.26
N ALA A 109 -12.13 14.04 4.63
CA ALA A 109 -11.38 15.10 5.30
C ALA A 109 -12.31 16.21 5.83
N GLU A 110 -13.30 16.65 5.02
CA GLU A 110 -14.35 17.59 5.43
C GLU A 110 -15.20 17.08 6.60
N ALA A 111 -15.40 15.76 6.65
CA ALA A 111 -16.09 15.09 7.78
C ALA A 111 -15.21 14.93 9.04
N GLY A 112 -13.95 15.42 9.01
CA GLY A 112 -13.04 15.41 10.14
C GLY A 112 -12.18 14.15 10.29
N ALA A 113 -12.10 13.30 9.26
CA ALA A 113 -11.18 12.17 9.26
C ALA A 113 -9.73 12.64 9.05
N ASP A 114 -8.78 12.01 9.74
CA ASP A 114 -7.35 12.12 9.48
C ASP A 114 -6.98 11.06 8.44
N LEU A 115 -6.49 11.48 7.26
CA LEU A 115 -6.22 10.59 6.14
C LEU A 115 -4.73 10.28 6.05
N ALA A 116 -4.39 8.99 5.91
CA ALA A 116 -3.01 8.59 5.69
C ALA A 116 -2.94 7.34 4.79
N LEU A 117 -1.74 7.06 4.29
CA LEU A 117 -1.48 5.85 3.48
C LEU A 117 -1.08 4.68 4.38
N LEU A 118 -1.53 3.49 3.99
CA LEU A 118 -1.10 2.21 4.55
C LEU A 118 -0.86 1.26 3.39
N THR A 119 0.39 1.10 2.96
CA THR A 119 0.67 0.36 1.74
C THR A 119 1.92 -0.50 1.86
N GLY A 120 1.95 -1.60 1.12
CA GLY A 120 3.15 -2.41 0.95
C GLY A 120 4.26 -1.73 0.14
N ASN A 121 3.96 -0.65 -0.56
CA ASN A 121 4.94 0.08 -1.35
C ASN A 121 6.00 0.75 -0.46
N ILE A 122 7.23 0.83 -0.93
CA ILE A 122 8.25 1.72 -0.37
C ILE A 122 7.71 3.16 -0.39
N GLU A 123 7.92 3.96 0.67
CA GLU A 123 7.34 5.30 0.80
C GLU A 123 7.62 6.20 -0.41
N ALA A 124 8.83 6.17 -0.95
CA ALA A 124 9.20 6.97 -2.12
C ALA A 124 8.31 6.65 -3.34
N LEU A 125 8.04 5.36 -3.58
CA LEU A 125 7.16 4.90 -4.67
C LEU A 125 5.70 5.31 -4.40
N ALA A 126 5.23 5.10 -3.19
CA ALA A 126 3.88 5.48 -2.76
C ALA A 126 3.63 6.97 -2.97
N ARG A 127 4.54 7.83 -2.52
CA ARG A 127 4.46 9.29 -2.67
C ARG A 127 4.51 9.71 -4.14
N HIS A 128 5.39 9.10 -4.94
CA HIS A 128 5.46 9.35 -6.38
C HIS A 128 4.13 9.01 -7.08
N LYS A 129 3.57 7.82 -6.81
CA LYS A 129 2.28 7.40 -7.37
C LYS A 129 1.16 8.39 -7.00
N MET A 130 1.08 8.81 -5.74
CA MET A 130 0.06 9.76 -5.29
C MET A 130 0.23 11.14 -5.93
N ALA A 131 1.46 11.63 -6.09
CA ALA A 131 1.74 12.88 -6.77
C ALA A 131 1.32 12.83 -8.24
N ARG A 132 1.68 11.75 -8.95
CA ARG A 132 1.33 11.55 -10.36
C ARG A 132 -0.18 11.40 -10.58
N ALA A 133 -0.89 10.80 -9.61
CA ALA A 133 -2.34 10.66 -9.60
C ALA A 133 -3.10 11.96 -9.22
N GLY A 134 -2.40 13.01 -8.80
CA GLY A 134 -3.04 14.23 -8.29
C GLY A 134 -3.68 14.08 -6.91
N LEU A 135 -3.40 13.00 -6.18
CA LEU A 135 -3.98 12.70 -4.86
C LEU A 135 -3.02 13.04 -3.70
N GLY A 136 -1.79 13.45 -4.00
CA GLY A 136 -0.74 13.66 -2.98
C GLY A 136 -1.10 14.65 -1.88
N ALA A 137 -1.87 15.69 -2.20
CA ALA A 137 -2.27 16.72 -1.24
C ALA A 137 -3.16 16.21 -0.09
N HIS A 138 -3.81 15.05 -0.25
CA HIS A 138 -4.64 14.46 0.82
C HIS A 138 -3.82 13.75 1.90
N PHE A 139 -2.53 13.48 1.66
CA PHE A 139 -1.70 12.65 2.53
C PHE A 139 -0.45 13.38 3.02
N ALA A 140 -0.53 13.93 4.23
CA ALA A 140 0.55 14.71 4.82
C ALA A 140 1.86 13.92 4.93
N PRO A 141 3.03 14.55 4.71
CA PRO A 141 4.34 13.94 4.99
C PRO A 141 4.46 13.49 6.44
N GLY A 142 5.23 12.43 6.70
CA GLY A 142 5.44 11.88 8.04
C GLY A 142 4.23 11.12 8.61
N ARG A 143 3.15 11.00 7.86
CA ARG A 143 1.94 10.23 8.23
C ARG A 143 1.86 8.94 7.44
N GLY A 144 1.13 7.96 7.99
CA GLY A 144 0.95 6.65 7.35
C GLY A 144 2.05 5.66 7.69
N ALA A 145 2.01 4.49 7.02
CA ALA A 145 3.05 3.47 7.11
C ALA A 145 3.20 2.74 5.77
N PHE A 146 4.41 2.31 5.50
CA PHE A 146 4.85 1.88 4.18
C PHE A 146 5.65 0.58 4.25
N GLY A 147 5.77 -0.11 3.13
CA GLY A 147 6.62 -1.29 3.02
C GLY A 147 8.11 -1.03 3.27
N SER A 148 8.55 0.24 3.30
CA SER A 148 9.88 0.63 3.76
C SER A 148 10.03 0.67 5.29
N ASP A 149 8.92 0.73 6.03
CA ASP A 149 8.97 0.79 7.50
C ASP A 149 9.11 -0.60 8.14
N HIS A 150 8.49 -1.61 7.54
CA HIS A 150 8.55 -2.97 8.04
C HIS A 150 8.23 -3.97 6.93
N GLU A 151 8.92 -5.13 6.95
CA GLU A 151 8.68 -6.20 5.99
C GLU A 151 7.30 -6.86 6.17
N SER A 152 6.88 -7.10 7.41
CA SER A 152 5.53 -7.62 7.67
C SER A 152 4.48 -6.49 7.59
N ARG A 153 3.47 -6.68 6.74
CA ARG A 153 2.35 -5.74 6.61
C ARG A 153 1.59 -5.56 7.93
N ASP A 154 1.48 -6.60 8.76
CA ASP A 154 0.78 -6.56 10.04
C ASP A 154 1.38 -5.56 11.04
N ALA A 155 2.64 -5.19 10.87
CA ALA A 155 3.30 -4.17 11.68
C ALA A 155 2.93 -2.72 11.29
N LEU A 156 2.30 -2.50 10.12
CA LEU A 156 2.12 -1.16 9.57
C LEU A 156 1.05 -0.34 10.31
N VAL A 157 -0.07 -0.95 10.71
CA VAL A 157 -1.13 -0.21 11.45
C VAL A 157 -0.60 0.40 12.74
N PRO A 158 0.11 -0.32 13.63
CA PRO A 158 0.72 0.29 14.81
C PRO A 158 1.71 1.42 14.49
N ILE A 159 2.47 1.32 13.39
CA ILE A 159 3.40 2.38 12.97
C ILE A 159 2.63 3.63 12.55
N ALA A 160 1.61 3.49 11.70
CA ALA A 160 0.77 4.60 11.26
C ALA A 160 0.07 5.29 12.44
N THR A 161 -0.47 4.50 13.38
CA THR A 161 -1.15 5.00 14.59
C THR A 161 -0.21 5.84 15.46
N ARG A 162 1.01 5.38 15.70
CA ARG A 162 2.03 6.16 16.45
C ARG A 162 2.36 7.49 15.74
N ARG A 163 2.52 7.48 14.42
CA ARG A 163 2.78 8.68 13.62
C ARG A 163 1.60 9.67 13.62
N ALA A 164 0.39 9.18 13.84
CA ALA A 164 -0.79 10.03 14.02
C ALA A 164 -0.86 10.72 15.38
N GLY A 165 0.05 10.42 16.30
CA GLY A 165 0.20 11.14 17.58
C GLY A 165 -0.77 10.72 18.69
N GLY A 166 -1.31 9.50 18.64
CA GLY A 166 -2.21 9.04 19.69
C GLY A 166 -2.88 7.71 19.38
N THR A 167 -3.95 7.41 20.07
CA THR A 167 -4.81 6.22 19.85
C THR A 167 -6.17 6.63 19.28
N PRO A 168 -6.22 7.17 18.05
CA PRO A 168 -7.51 7.41 17.40
C PRO A 168 -8.18 6.07 17.11
N ALA A 169 -9.49 6.09 16.90
CA ALA A 169 -10.12 4.98 16.21
C ALA A 169 -9.48 4.85 14.80
N VAL A 170 -9.07 3.65 14.43
CA VAL A 170 -8.37 3.40 13.15
C VAL A 170 -9.24 2.57 12.23
N VAL A 171 -9.31 2.96 10.97
CA VAL A 171 -9.97 2.20 9.91
C VAL A 171 -9.00 2.02 8.76
N VAL A 172 -8.86 0.79 8.27
CA VAL A 172 -8.11 0.47 7.05
C VAL A 172 -9.08 0.35 5.89
N VAL A 173 -8.72 0.91 4.74
CA VAL A 173 -9.42 0.76 3.46
C VAL A 173 -8.47 0.10 2.47
N GLY A 174 -8.82 -1.09 1.96
CA GLY A 174 -7.98 -1.85 1.05
C GLY A 174 -8.79 -2.87 0.26
N ASP A 175 -8.18 -3.57 -0.69
CA ASP A 175 -8.86 -4.47 -1.62
C ASP A 175 -8.43 -5.94 -1.52
N THR A 176 -7.56 -6.26 -0.55
CA THR A 176 -7.02 -7.62 -0.39
C THR A 176 -7.35 -8.24 0.98
N PRO A 177 -7.38 -9.59 1.10
CA PRO A 177 -7.44 -10.25 2.41
C PRO A 177 -6.28 -9.89 3.35
N ARG A 178 -5.14 -9.40 2.81
CA ARG A 178 -4.02 -8.93 3.61
C ARG A 178 -4.30 -7.59 4.27
N ASP A 179 -5.12 -6.73 3.66
CA ASP A 179 -5.58 -5.48 4.29
C ASP A 179 -6.48 -5.78 5.49
N VAL A 180 -7.37 -6.75 5.32
CA VAL A 180 -8.24 -7.24 6.41
C VAL A 180 -7.40 -7.83 7.55
N ALA A 181 -6.41 -8.67 7.24
CA ALA A 181 -5.53 -9.26 8.24
C ALA A 181 -4.68 -8.20 8.97
N CYS A 182 -4.12 -7.24 8.23
CA CYS A 182 -3.34 -6.13 8.77
C CYS A 182 -4.18 -5.24 9.70
N ALA A 183 -5.41 -4.91 9.32
CA ALA A 183 -6.34 -4.16 10.17
C ALA A 183 -6.59 -4.91 11.49
N ARG A 184 -6.92 -6.19 11.41
CA ARG A 184 -7.15 -7.04 12.60
C ARG A 184 -5.93 -7.14 13.51
N ALA A 185 -4.74 -7.36 12.93
CA ALA A 185 -3.49 -7.43 13.69
C ALA A 185 -3.20 -6.11 14.44
N GLY A 186 -3.58 -4.98 13.86
CA GLY A 186 -3.44 -3.66 14.44
C GLY A 186 -4.61 -3.20 15.33
N GLY A 187 -5.64 -4.03 15.53
CA GLY A 187 -6.84 -3.66 16.29
C GLY A 187 -7.70 -2.59 15.60
N ALA A 188 -7.59 -2.45 14.28
CA ALA A 188 -8.34 -1.51 13.48
C ALA A 188 -9.57 -2.17 12.84
N ARG A 189 -10.59 -1.36 12.50
CA ARG A 189 -11.67 -1.78 11.61
C ARG A 189 -11.20 -1.79 10.17
N CYS A 190 -11.92 -2.52 9.30
CA CYS A 190 -11.61 -2.62 7.88
C CYS A 190 -12.86 -2.40 7.03
N VAL A 191 -12.75 -1.52 6.03
CA VAL A 191 -13.67 -1.46 4.89
C VAL A 191 -12.91 -2.04 3.69
N ALA A 192 -13.32 -3.21 3.20
CA ALA A 192 -12.69 -3.83 2.06
C ALA A 192 -13.40 -3.44 0.75
N LEU A 193 -12.62 -3.27 -0.33
CA LEU A 193 -13.14 -2.89 -1.65
C LEU A 193 -13.04 -4.08 -2.62
N THR A 194 -14.05 -4.24 -3.46
CA THR A 194 -14.02 -5.23 -4.55
C THR A 194 -13.48 -4.65 -5.87
N THR A 195 -12.72 -3.56 -5.79
CA THR A 195 -12.07 -2.90 -6.94
C THR A 195 -10.81 -3.60 -7.43
N GLY A 196 -10.20 -4.42 -6.58
CA GLY A 196 -9.03 -5.24 -6.90
C GLY A 196 -9.38 -6.59 -7.50
N ALA A 197 -8.50 -7.58 -7.30
CA ALA A 197 -8.67 -8.93 -7.84
C ALA A 197 -9.52 -9.86 -6.95
N HIS A 198 -9.96 -9.41 -5.79
CA HIS A 198 -10.65 -10.20 -4.79
C HIS A 198 -12.16 -9.92 -4.77
N ASP A 199 -12.95 -10.99 -4.68
CA ASP A 199 -14.40 -10.90 -4.55
C ASP A 199 -14.84 -10.66 -3.08
N ALA A 200 -16.13 -10.34 -2.89
CA ALA A 200 -16.68 -10.09 -1.57
C ALA A 200 -16.57 -11.31 -0.62
N ALA A 201 -16.58 -12.53 -1.15
CA ALA A 201 -16.48 -13.75 -0.33
C ALA A 201 -15.08 -13.86 0.30
N SER A 202 -14.02 -13.56 -0.47
CA SER A 202 -12.64 -13.57 0.01
C SER A 202 -12.34 -12.42 0.98
N LEU A 203 -13.15 -11.35 0.97
CA LEU A 203 -13.05 -10.17 1.83
C LEU A 203 -14.02 -10.18 3.03
N ALA A 204 -14.79 -11.25 3.21
CA ALA A 204 -15.84 -11.37 4.25
C ALA A 204 -15.32 -11.22 5.71
N GLY A 205 -14.00 -11.21 5.90
CA GLY A 205 -13.36 -10.89 7.18
C GLY A 205 -13.37 -9.40 7.55
N ALA A 206 -13.68 -8.49 6.62
CA ALA A 206 -13.77 -7.04 6.89
C ALA A 206 -15.01 -6.69 7.71
N ASP A 207 -15.01 -5.51 8.36
CA ASP A 207 -16.19 -4.98 9.07
C ASP A 207 -17.27 -4.51 8.09
N ALA A 208 -16.86 -4.13 6.88
CA ALA A 208 -17.75 -3.86 5.75
C ALA A 208 -17.03 -4.16 4.44
N VAL A 209 -17.80 -4.55 3.42
CA VAL A 209 -17.31 -4.70 2.05
C VAL A 209 -18.09 -3.72 1.18
N ALA A 210 -17.38 -2.96 0.36
CA ALA A 210 -17.95 -1.96 -0.55
C ALA A 210 -17.51 -2.24 -1.99
N ALA A 211 -18.36 -1.87 -2.95
CA ALA A 211 -18.07 -2.04 -4.36
C ALA A 211 -17.02 -1.04 -4.86
N ASP A 212 -17.00 0.16 -4.28
CA ASP A 212 -16.10 1.25 -4.67
C ASP A 212 -15.82 2.23 -3.52
N LEU A 213 -14.99 3.25 -3.82
CA LEU A 213 -14.64 4.29 -2.85
C LEU A 213 -15.82 5.20 -2.47
N ALA A 214 -16.82 5.36 -3.32
CA ALA A 214 -17.98 6.20 -3.01
C ALA A 214 -18.86 5.53 -1.95
N GLU A 215 -19.09 4.22 -2.09
CA GLU A 215 -19.80 3.41 -1.10
C GLU A 215 -19.00 3.33 0.22
N ALA A 216 -17.69 3.06 0.13
CA ALA A 216 -16.81 3.05 1.31
C ALA A 216 -16.84 4.38 2.07
N ALA A 217 -16.78 5.52 1.38
CA ALA A 217 -16.88 6.83 2.00
C ALA A 217 -18.26 7.05 2.66
N GLY A 218 -19.33 6.49 2.11
CA GLY A 218 -20.65 6.48 2.75
C GLY A 218 -20.65 5.75 4.09
N ILE A 219 -20.11 4.53 4.11
CA ILE A 219 -19.95 3.71 5.33
C ILE A 219 -19.09 4.43 6.36
N LEU A 220 -17.92 4.95 5.95
CA LEU A 220 -17.00 5.66 6.83
C LEU A 220 -17.61 6.90 7.45
N ARG A 221 -18.34 7.72 6.68
CA ARG A 221 -19.09 8.88 7.24
C ARG A 221 -20.12 8.47 8.28
N GLY A 222 -20.75 7.31 8.12
CA GLY A 222 -21.63 6.73 9.14
C GLY A 222 -20.85 6.44 10.44
N TRP A 223 -19.67 5.89 10.36
CA TRP A 223 -18.82 5.55 11.51
C TRP A 223 -18.19 6.78 12.18
N LEU A 224 -17.96 7.87 11.44
CA LEU A 224 -17.44 9.13 11.99
C LEU A 224 -18.47 9.85 12.86
N ARG A 225 -19.77 9.58 12.69
CA ARG A 225 -20.86 10.22 13.43
C ARG A 225 -21.32 9.43 14.65
N ALA A 226 -20.94 8.16 14.74
CA ALA A 226 -21.33 7.25 15.83
C ALA A 226 -20.37 7.34 17.02
#